data_6ce713a72665dc3f2d825fc8937e8dba
#
_entry.id   6ce713a72665dc3f2d825fc8937e8dba
#
_cell.length_a   1.000
_cell.length_b   1.000
_cell.length_c   1.000
_cell.angle_alpha   90.00
_cell.angle_beta   90.00
_cell.angle_gamma   90.00
#
_symmetry.space_group_name_H-M   'P 1'
#
loop_
_entity.id
_entity.type
_entity.pdbx_description
1 polymer ?
#
loop_
_entity_poly.entity_id
_entity_poly.type
_entity_poly.pdbx_seq_one_letter_code
_entity_poly.pdbx_strand_id
1 'polypeptide(L)'
;MKTNTTRFLSWMLAAGALALAGYAIDVAADAQAFTLTSPDLAGGVFTDKFVLNGFGCTGQNVSPALTWSNAPAGTKSFALQVHDPDAPTGSGLWHWAVYNIPASATALAQGAGNSAASLPAGAFAGNTDFLDTGATGGNGNYGGPCPPPGDAPHRYVFTLYAVAVDKIEVAGGLPKTATAGLFSFVLNRGVGPALLGKASFTARFGR
;
A
#
# COMPACT_ATOMS: atom_id res chain seq x y z
N MET A 1 86.26 21.57 -51.70
CA MET A 1 86.23 20.35 -50.88
C MET A 1 84.80 20.28 -50.32
N LYS A 2 83.98 19.34 -50.83
CA LYS A 2 82.57 19.21 -50.55
C LYS A 2 82.34 17.93 -49.76
N THR A 3 81.82 18.02 -48.57
CA THR A 3 81.47 16.86 -47.76
C THR A 3 79.95 16.67 -47.86
N ASN A 4 79.51 15.54 -48.40
CA ASN A 4 78.14 15.07 -48.47
C ASN A 4 77.76 14.42 -47.13
N THR A 5 76.67 14.87 -46.56
CA THR A 5 76.08 14.22 -45.35
C THR A 5 74.74 13.58 -45.74
N THR A 6 74.72 12.28 -45.73
CA THR A 6 73.54 11.45 -46.03
C THR A 6 72.64 11.42 -44.82
N ARG A 7 71.38 11.85 -44.95
CA ARG A 7 70.34 11.78 -43.92
C ARG A 7 69.53 10.45 -44.07
N PHE A 8 69.63 9.61 -43.04
CA PHE A 8 68.80 8.44 -42.86
C PHE A 8 67.39 8.88 -42.30
N LEU A 9 66.35 8.57 -43.03
CA LEU A 9 64.95 8.76 -42.58
C LEU A 9 64.53 7.49 -41.84
N SER A 10 64.34 7.60 -40.52
CA SER A 10 63.72 6.52 -39.71
C SER A 10 62.25 6.70 -39.74
N TRP A 11 61.55 5.71 -40.24
CA TRP A 11 60.11 5.61 -40.20
C TRP A 11 59.73 4.96 -38.88
N MET A 12 59.07 5.72 -37.97
CA MET A 12 58.40 5.18 -36.78
C MET A 12 56.98 4.79 -37.15
N LEU A 13 56.71 3.48 -37.11
CA LEU A 13 55.36 2.95 -37.15
C LEU A 13 54.73 3.13 -35.77
N ALA A 14 53.78 4.06 -35.64
CA ALA A 14 52.93 4.18 -34.46
C ALA A 14 51.79 3.18 -34.56
N ALA A 15 51.84 2.11 -33.75
CA ALA A 15 50.71 1.18 -33.58
C ALA A 15 49.68 1.84 -32.65
N GLY A 16 48.58 2.30 -33.24
CA GLY A 16 47.44 2.82 -32.51
C GLY A 16 46.61 1.65 -31.90
N ALA A 17 46.65 1.50 -30.58
CA ALA A 17 45.75 0.63 -29.86
C ALA A 17 44.38 1.32 -29.76
N LEU A 18 43.39 0.85 -30.52
CA LEU A 18 41.96 1.21 -30.30
C LEU A 18 41.48 0.56 -29.00
N ALA A 19 41.35 1.36 -27.96
CA ALA A 19 40.61 0.95 -26.76
C ALA A 19 39.10 0.96 -27.06
N LEU A 20 38.51 -0.21 -27.25
CA LEU A 20 37.06 -0.38 -27.26
C LEU A 20 36.55 -0.14 -25.84
N ALA A 21 36.09 1.06 -25.53
CA ALA A 21 35.33 1.34 -24.33
C ALA A 21 33.96 0.64 -24.49
N GLY A 22 33.81 -0.51 -23.84
CA GLY A 22 32.55 -1.18 -23.72
C GLY A 22 31.59 -0.30 -22.89
N TYR A 23 30.62 0.30 -23.52
CA TYR A 23 29.48 0.91 -22.85
C TYR A 23 28.67 -0.22 -22.23
N ALA A 24 28.78 -0.44 -20.91
CA ALA A 24 27.82 -1.22 -20.16
C ALA A 24 26.51 -0.43 -20.20
N ILE A 25 25.54 -0.92 -20.96
CA ILE A 25 24.16 -0.44 -20.87
C ILE A 25 23.64 -0.98 -19.54
N ASP A 26 23.61 -0.12 -18.53
CA ASP A 26 22.90 -0.38 -17.29
C ASP A 26 21.41 -0.43 -17.66
N VAL A 27 20.90 -1.62 -17.96
CA VAL A 27 19.47 -1.86 -18.08
C VAL A 27 18.94 -1.77 -16.65
N ALA A 28 18.55 -0.56 -16.24
CA ALA A 28 17.77 -0.39 -15.03
C ALA A 28 16.56 -1.32 -15.17
N ALA A 29 16.51 -2.39 -14.39
CA ALA A 29 15.33 -3.25 -14.33
C ALA A 29 14.14 -2.35 -13.98
N ASP A 30 13.15 -2.32 -14.86
CA ASP A 30 11.94 -1.53 -14.67
C ASP A 30 11.32 -1.96 -13.34
N ALA A 31 11.43 -1.13 -12.30
CA ALA A 31 10.96 -1.47 -10.98
C ALA A 31 9.44 -1.62 -11.06
N GLN A 32 8.96 -2.85 -10.96
CA GLN A 32 7.52 -3.13 -11.00
C GLN A 32 6.82 -2.31 -9.93
N ALA A 33 5.69 -1.68 -10.30
CA ALA A 33 4.93 -0.85 -9.39
C ALA A 33 4.43 -1.64 -8.17
N PHE A 34 4.47 -1.02 -6.99
CA PHE A 34 3.83 -1.53 -5.78
C PHE A 34 2.33 -1.67 -6.04
N THR A 35 1.76 -2.85 -5.89
CA THR A 35 0.37 -3.16 -6.21
C THR A 35 -0.40 -3.68 -5.00
N LEU A 36 -1.69 -3.36 -4.95
CA LEU A 36 -2.68 -3.92 -4.02
C LEU A 36 -3.89 -4.37 -4.84
N THR A 37 -4.35 -5.59 -4.61
CA THR A 37 -5.53 -6.16 -5.28
C THR A 37 -6.35 -6.98 -4.30
N SER A 38 -7.59 -7.30 -4.70
CA SER A 38 -8.46 -8.25 -4.01
C SER A 38 -9.02 -9.25 -5.01
N PRO A 39 -8.77 -10.56 -4.85
CA PRO A 39 -9.42 -11.57 -5.69
C PRO A 39 -10.95 -11.59 -5.47
N ASP A 40 -11.40 -11.22 -4.29
CA ASP A 40 -12.82 -11.18 -3.92
C ASP A 40 -13.57 -9.98 -4.54
N LEU A 41 -12.86 -8.91 -4.90
CA LEU A 41 -13.37 -7.66 -5.45
C LEU A 41 -12.80 -7.37 -6.85
N ALA A 42 -12.42 -8.41 -7.60
CA ALA A 42 -11.80 -8.27 -8.92
C ALA A 42 -12.67 -7.48 -9.93
N GLY A 43 -14.01 -7.51 -9.77
CA GLY A 43 -14.93 -6.72 -10.58
C GLY A 43 -15.12 -5.28 -10.11
N GLY A 44 -14.43 -4.83 -9.05
CA GLY A 44 -14.61 -3.50 -8.46
C GLY A 44 -15.96 -3.29 -7.77
N VAL A 45 -16.67 -4.37 -7.44
CA VAL A 45 -18.00 -4.34 -6.77
C VAL A 45 -18.03 -5.33 -5.60
N PHE A 46 -18.84 -5.01 -4.59
CA PHE A 46 -19.06 -5.92 -3.47
C PHE A 46 -20.21 -6.86 -3.76
N THR A 47 -20.06 -8.11 -3.32
CA THR A 47 -21.15 -9.07 -3.18
C THR A 47 -21.67 -9.06 -1.74
N ASP A 48 -22.85 -9.63 -1.49
CA ASP A 48 -23.49 -9.71 -0.16
C ASP A 48 -22.56 -10.27 0.93
N LYS A 49 -21.62 -11.12 0.54
CA LYS A 49 -20.64 -11.70 1.47
C LYS A 49 -19.83 -10.64 2.22
N PHE A 50 -19.48 -9.54 1.57
CA PHE A 50 -18.62 -8.49 2.10
C PHE A 50 -19.40 -7.26 2.60
N VAL A 51 -20.71 -7.22 2.36
CA VAL A 51 -21.63 -6.16 2.79
C VAL A 51 -21.90 -6.28 4.29
N LEU A 52 -22.07 -5.13 4.95
CA LEU A 52 -22.37 -5.06 6.38
C LEU A 52 -23.65 -5.85 6.73
N ASN A 53 -23.66 -6.40 7.94
CA ASN A 53 -24.88 -6.89 8.60
C ASN A 53 -25.29 -5.89 9.66
N GLY A 54 -26.07 -4.90 9.27
CA GLY A 54 -26.48 -3.80 10.15
C GLY A 54 -26.91 -2.57 9.34
N PHE A 55 -27.44 -1.58 10.00
CA PHE A 55 -27.95 -0.32 9.40
C PHE A 55 -28.91 -0.54 8.21
N GLY A 56 -29.68 -1.63 8.26
CA GLY A 56 -30.63 -2.01 7.20
C GLY A 56 -30.01 -2.81 6.05
N CYS A 57 -28.75 -3.17 6.12
CA CYS A 57 -28.11 -4.16 5.25
C CYS A 57 -28.11 -5.56 5.91
N THR A 58 -28.12 -6.60 5.08
CA THR A 58 -28.20 -8.00 5.51
C THR A 58 -27.08 -8.86 4.94
N GLY A 59 -25.91 -8.27 4.70
CA GLY A 59 -24.73 -8.98 4.23
C GLY A 59 -24.09 -9.87 5.31
N GLN A 60 -23.01 -10.57 4.95
CA GLN A 60 -22.31 -11.45 5.88
C GLN A 60 -21.17 -10.74 6.63
N ASN A 61 -20.86 -9.52 6.27
CA ASN A 61 -19.78 -8.69 6.87
C ASN A 61 -18.39 -9.37 6.92
N VAL A 62 -18.06 -10.21 5.95
CA VAL A 62 -16.73 -10.85 5.87
C VAL A 62 -15.77 -9.87 5.23
N SER A 63 -14.59 -9.64 5.81
CA SER A 63 -13.58 -8.81 5.15
C SER A 63 -13.01 -9.51 3.92
N PRO A 64 -12.81 -8.79 2.79
CA PRO A 64 -12.26 -9.39 1.58
C PRO A 64 -10.80 -9.79 1.76
N ALA A 65 -10.37 -10.81 1.03
CA ALA A 65 -8.95 -11.13 0.88
C ALA A 65 -8.22 -10.01 0.12
N LEU A 66 -7.01 -9.70 0.56
CA LEU A 66 -6.14 -8.72 -0.07
C LEU A 66 -4.79 -9.35 -0.38
N THR A 67 -4.21 -9.00 -1.53
CA THR A 67 -2.85 -9.40 -1.91
C THR A 67 -2.08 -8.19 -2.44
N TRP A 68 -0.77 -8.18 -2.19
CA TRP A 68 0.10 -7.13 -2.69
C TRP A 68 1.45 -7.67 -3.12
N SER A 69 2.11 -6.92 -4.01
CA SER A 69 3.42 -7.27 -4.53
C SER A 69 4.28 -6.03 -4.81
N ASN A 70 5.57 -6.27 -5.01
CA ASN A 70 6.55 -5.23 -5.36
C ASN A 70 6.61 -4.10 -4.32
N ALA A 71 6.56 -4.45 -3.04
CA ALA A 71 6.74 -3.48 -1.96
C ALA A 71 8.10 -2.78 -2.11
N PRO A 72 8.19 -1.47 -1.89
CA PRO A 72 9.45 -0.74 -1.95
C PRO A 72 10.54 -1.35 -1.05
N ALA A 73 11.78 -1.34 -1.50
CA ALA A 73 12.91 -1.77 -0.69
C ALA A 73 12.99 -0.95 0.61
N GLY A 74 13.37 -1.60 1.70
CA GLY A 74 13.42 -0.95 3.02
C GLY A 74 12.09 -0.93 3.77
N THR A 75 11.00 -1.51 3.22
CA THR A 75 9.74 -1.66 3.94
C THR A 75 9.94 -2.51 5.19
N LYS A 76 9.53 -2.00 6.35
CA LYS A 76 9.56 -2.70 7.64
C LYS A 76 8.18 -3.13 8.10
N SER A 77 7.15 -2.35 7.76
CA SER A 77 5.76 -2.74 8.00
C SER A 77 4.83 -2.14 6.95
N PHE A 78 3.59 -2.66 6.94
CA PHE A 78 2.51 -2.07 6.16
C PHE A 78 1.40 -1.56 7.09
N ALA A 79 0.63 -0.60 6.56
CA ALA A 79 -0.62 -0.15 7.13
C ALA A 79 -1.72 -0.22 6.06
N LEU A 80 -2.87 -0.78 6.40
CA LEU A 80 -4.07 -0.81 5.55
C LEU A 80 -5.10 0.15 6.10
N GLN A 81 -5.72 0.91 5.21
CA GLN A 81 -6.91 1.71 5.52
C GLN A 81 -7.94 1.54 4.42
N VAL A 82 -9.22 1.41 4.82
CA VAL A 82 -10.39 1.37 3.91
C VAL A 82 -11.30 2.53 4.28
N HIS A 83 -11.48 3.45 3.34
CA HIS A 83 -12.22 4.69 3.53
C HIS A 83 -13.31 4.85 2.47
N ASP A 84 -14.50 5.22 2.91
CA ASP A 84 -15.62 5.67 2.08
C ASP A 84 -15.65 7.21 2.11
N PRO A 85 -15.15 7.91 1.09
CA PRO A 85 -15.19 9.37 1.04
C PRO A 85 -16.57 9.94 0.70
N ASP A 86 -17.50 9.11 0.26
CA ASP A 86 -18.84 9.51 -0.19
C ASP A 86 -19.87 9.45 0.95
N ALA A 87 -19.52 8.84 2.10
CA ALA A 87 -20.40 8.77 3.26
C ALA A 87 -20.76 10.19 3.76
N PRO A 88 -22.06 10.46 4.05
CA PRO A 88 -22.56 11.80 4.39
C PRO A 88 -22.25 12.18 5.85
N THR A 89 -21.01 12.03 6.29
CA THR A 89 -20.52 12.33 7.65
C THR A 89 -19.69 13.62 7.74
N GLY A 90 -19.43 14.26 6.61
CA GLY A 90 -18.54 15.43 6.51
C GLY A 90 -17.05 15.08 6.38
N SER A 91 -16.63 13.87 6.78
CA SER A 91 -15.24 13.40 6.67
C SER A 91 -15.12 12.06 5.93
N GLY A 92 -16.22 11.53 5.42
CA GLY A 92 -16.31 10.14 4.97
C GLY A 92 -16.40 9.16 6.15
N LEU A 93 -16.22 7.87 5.90
CA LEU A 93 -16.33 6.84 6.91
C LEU A 93 -15.21 5.81 6.78
N TRP A 94 -14.56 5.51 7.89
CA TRP A 94 -13.49 4.53 7.95
C TRP A 94 -14.06 3.14 8.27
N HIS A 95 -13.89 2.22 7.32
CA HIS A 95 -14.48 0.88 7.34
C HIS A 95 -13.54 -0.18 7.93
N TRP A 96 -12.23 -0.03 7.74
CA TRP A 96 -11.23 -0.97 8.21
C TRP A 96 -9.88 -0.30 8.31
N ALA A 97 -9.14 -0.61 9.36
CA ALA A 97 -7.77 -0.14 9.55
C ALA A 97 -6.93 -1.23 10.21
N VAL A 98 -5.77 -1.53 9.65
CA VAL A 98 -4.80 -2.47 10.22
C VAL A 98 -3.43 -1.85 10.13
N TYR A 99 -2.71 -1.86 11.24
CA TYR A 99 -1.39 -1.26 11.35
C TYR A 99 -0.33 -2.28 11.76
N ASN A 100 0.94 -1.97 11.50
CA ASN A 100 2.09 -2.82 11.80
C ASN A 100 2.00 -4.22 11.18
N ILE A 101 1.40 -4.34 10.00
CA ILE A 101 1.43 -5.59 9.25
C ILE A 101 2.91 -5.87 8.91
N PRO A 102 3.47 -7.04 9.28
CA PRO A 102 4.89 -7.28 9.10
C PRO A 102 5.31 -7.27 7.62
N ALA A 103 6.53 -6.82 7.33
CA ALA A 103 7.05 -6.74 5.96
C ALA A 103 7.08 -8.09 5.22
N SER A 104 7.10 -9.21 5.96
CA SER A 104 7.05 -10.56 5.39
C SER A 104 5.65 -10.95 4.89
N ALA A 105 4.59 -10.21 5.27
CA ALA A 105 3.25 -10.48 4.77
C ALA A 105 3.09 -9.97 3.34
N THR A 106 2.44 -10.76 2.50
CA THR A 106 2.07 -10.40 1.12
C THR A 106 0.56 -10.46 0.89
N ALA A 107 -0.19 -10.79 1.94
CA ALA A 107 -1.65 -10.92 1.87
C ALA A 107 -2.30 -10.77 3.25
N LEU A 108 -3.59 -10.42 3.23
CA LEU A 108 -4.53 -10.68 4.31
C LEU A 108 -5.58 -11.66 3.80
N ALA A 109 -5.81 -12.73 4.54
CA ALA A 109 -6.81 -13.73 4.18
C ALA A 109 -8.24 -13.15 4.24
N GLN A 110 -9.17 -13.74 3.50
CA GLN A 110 -10.59 -13.43 3.65
C GLN A 110 -11.02 -13.68 5.12
N GLY A 111 -11.75 -12.74 5.69
CA GLY A 111 -12.15 -12.78 7.10
C GLY A 111 -11.08 -12.29 8.09
N ALA A 112 -9.88 -11.93 7.64
CA ALA A 112 -8.83 -11.44 8.54
C ALA A 112 -9.23 -10.20 9.34
N GLY A 113 -10.12 -9.35 8.79
CA GLY A 113 -10.63 -8.16 9.46
C GLY A 113 -11.77 -8.41 10.43
N ASN A 114 -12.28 -9.62 10.55
CA ASN A 114 -13.42 -9.93 11.42
C ASN A 114 -13.02 -10.19 12.87
N SER A 115 -11.74 -10.34 13.15
CA SER A 115 -11.21 -10.49 14.51
C SER A 115 -9.75 -10.05 14.57
N ALA A 116 -9.37 -9.35 15.62
CA ALA A 116 -7.96 -9.01 15.85
C ALA A 116 -7.06 -10.25 15.92
N ALA A 117 -7.58 -11.40 16.36
CA ALA A 117 -6.84 -12.68 16.44
C ALA A 117 -6.53 -13.28 15.06
N SER A 118 -7.21 -12.85 14.01
CA SER A 118 -7.02 -13.31 12.62
C SER A 118 -5.97 -12.49 11.85
N LEU A 119 -5.46 -11.42 12.46
CA LEU A 119 -4.42 -10.58 11.85
C LEU A 119 -3.03 -11.24 11.97
N PRO A 120 -2.09 -10.92 11.08
CA PRO A 120 -0.71 -11.35 11.20
C PRO A 120 -0.09 -10.94 12.55
N ALA A 121 0.79 -11.78 13.09
CA ALA A 121 1.46 -11.51 14.36
C ALA A 121 2.18 -10.15 14.33
N GLY A 122 1.97 -9.34 15.36
CA GLY A 122 2.50 -7.98 15.46
C GLY A 122 1.60 -6.87 14.89
N ALA A 123 0.67 -7.21 14.00
CA ALA A 123 -0.33 -6.27 13.52
C ALA A 123 -1.40 -5.98 14.59
N PHE A 124 -2.04 -4.83 14.48
CA PHE A 124 -3.20 -4.52 15.30
C PHE A 124 -4.34 -3.89 14.49
N ALA A 125 -5.57 -4.17 14.90
CA ALA A 125 -6.77 -3.53 14.38
C ALA A 125 -6.85 -2.10 14.92
N GLY A 126 -6.88 -1.13 14.01
CA GLY A 126 -7.09 0.28 14.34
C GLY A 126 -8.58 0.59 14.50
N ASN A 127 -8.88 1.66 15.22
CA ASN A 127 -10.27 2.13 15.36
C ASN A 127 -10.86 2.49 14.00
N THR A 128 -12.13 2.13 13.81
CA THR A 128 -12.97 2.54 12.68
C THR A 128 -14.15 3.37 13.19
N ASP A 129 -14.94 3.94 12.29
CA ASP A 129 -16.12 4.71 12.69
C ASP A 129 -17.30 3.83 13.15
N PHE A 130 -17.13 2.51 13.12
CA PHE A 130 -18.07 1.53 13.69
C PHE A 130 -17.88 1.25 15.18
N LEU A 131 -16.89 1.88 15.82
CA LEU A 131 -16.36 1.59 17.15
C LEU A 131 -17.44 1.23 18.18
N ASP A 132 -18.45 2.06 18.33
CA ASP A 132 -19.44 1.98 19.40
C ASP A 132 -20.83 1.48 18.91
N THR A 133 -20.95 1.07 17.65
CA THR A 133 -22.24 0.68 17.07
C THR A 133 -22.61 -0.78 17.35
N GLY A 134 -21.63 -1.61 17.69
CA GLY A 134 -21.81 -3.07 17.80
C GLY A 134 -22.00 -3.80 16.45
N ALA A 135 -22.11 -3.07 15.34
CA ALA A 135 -22.45 -3.66 14.04
C ALA A 135 -21.36 -4.59 13.46
N THR A 136 -20.10 -4.44 13.91
CA THR A 136 -18.97 -5.24 13.42
C THR A 136 -18.54 -6.35 14.37
N GLY A 137 -19.23 -6.53 15.49
CA GLY A 137 -18.90 -7.55 16.48
C GLY A 137 -17.67 -7.26 17.35
N GLY A 138 -17.00 -6.13 17.17
CA GLY A 138 -15.84 -5.73 17.96
C GLY A 138 -15.17 -4.46 17.45
N ASN A 139 -14.48 -3.79 18.35
CA ASN A 139 -13.74 -2.58 18.05
C ASN A 139 -12.59 -2.88 17.06
N GLY A 140 -12.48 -2.09 16.00
CA GLY A 140 -11.47 -2.26 14.95
C GLY A 140 -11.74 -3.38 13.97
N ASN A 141 -12.82 -4.13 14.11
CA ASN A 141 -13.25 -5.11 13.12
C ASN A 141 -13.70 -4.42 11.83
N TYR A 142 -13.58 -5.13 10.70
CA TYR A 142 -14.08 -4.70 9.40
C TYR A 142 -15.59 -4.43 9.45
N GLY A 143 -15.97 -3.26 8.95
CA GLY A 143 -17.36 -2.93 8.63
C GLY A 143 -17.54 -2.87 7.11
N GLY A 144 -18.39 -3.74 6.58
CA GLY A 144 -18.70 -3.76 5.15
C GLY A 144 -19.47 -2.52 4.68
N PRO A 145 -19.62 -2.35 3.35
CA PRO A 145 -20.41 -1.26 2.79
C PRO A 145 -21.90 -1.39 3.18
N CYS A 146 -22.51 -0.26 3.47
CA CYS A 146 -23.96 -0.12 3.66
C CYS A 146 -24.36 1.36 3.51
N PRO A 147 -24.29 1.93 2.30
CA PRO A 147 -24.65 3.34 2.09
C PRO A 147 -26.15 3.55 2.33
N PRO A 148 -26.61 4.81 2.54
CA PRO A 148 -28.04 5.12 2.61
C PRO A 148 -28.79 4.67 1.34
N PRO A 149 -30.05 4.19 1.46
CA PRO A 149 -30.86 3.85 0.30
C PRO A 149 -31.08 5.06 -0.62
N GLY A 150 -30.86 4.88 -1.92
CA GLY A 150 -31.06 5.91 -2.93
C GLY A 150 -29.85 6.80 -3.19
N ASP A 151 -28.79 6.67 -2.43
CA ASP A 151 -27.51 7.32 -2.76
C ASP A 151 -26.88 6.71 -4.02
N ALA A 152 -26.11 7.51 -4.74
CA ALA A 152 -25.26 6.96 -5.80
C ALA A 152 -24.30 5.93 -5.18
N PRO A 153 -23.84 4.90 -5.95
CA PRO A 153 -22.90 3.93 -5.41
C PRO A 153 -21.65 4.59 -4.82
N HIS A 154 -21.41 4.37 -3.52
CA HIS A 154 -20.25 4.90 -2.82
C HIS A 154 -18.95 4.21 -3.27
N ARG A 155 -17.84 4.90 -3.09
CA ARG A 155 -16.47 4.42 -3.34
C ARG A 155 -15.87 3.94 -2.03
N TYR A 156 -15.35 2.73 -2.03
CA TYR A 156 -14.59 2.18 -0.90
C TYR A 156 -13.15 2.08 -1.34
N VAL A 157 -12.31 3.00 -0.86
CA VAL A 157 -10.91 3.13 -1.24
C VAL A 157 -10.04 2.32 -0.29
N PHE A 158 -9.46 1.25 -0.80
CA PHE A 158 -8.48 0.43 -0.09
C PHE A 158 -7.09 1.01 -0.37
N THR A 159 -6.37 1.38 0.67
CA THR A 159 -5.00 1.90 0.55
C THR A 159 -4.07 1.13 1.47
N LEU A 160 -3.00 0.58 0.89
CA LEU A 160 -1.90 -0.05 1.60
C LEU A 160 -0.68 0.87 1.54
N TYR A 161 -0.14 1.20 2.69
CA TYR A 161 1.05 2.01 2.87
C TYR A 161 2.22 1.11 3.21
N ALA A 162 3.35 1.27 2.51
CA ALA A 162 4.62 0.65 2.84
C ALA A 162 5.48 1.65 3.60
N VAL A 163 5.91 1.32 4.82
CA VAL A 163 6.66 2.24 5.68
C VAL A 163 7.97 1.63 6.19
N ALA A 164 8.99 2.49 6.35
CA ALA A 164 10.31 2.13 6.86
C ALA A 164 10.39 2.12 8.40
N VAL A 165 9.25 1.96 9.07
CA VAL A 165 9.14 1.85 10.54
C VAL A 165 8.41 0.58 10.92
N ASP A 166 8.80 -0.04 12.04
CA ASP A 166 8.17 -1.28 12.50
C ASP A 166 6.82 -1.01 13.18
N LYS A 167 6.71 0.14 13.86
CA LYS A 167 5.53 0.51 14.67
C LYS A 167 5.12 1.94 14.35
N ILE A 168 4.00 2.06 13.63
CA ILE A 168 3.52 3.37 13.17
C ILE A 168 3.03 4.25 14.32
N GLU A 169 2.42 3.67 15.35
CA GLU A 169 1.97 4.39 16.53
C GLU A 169 3.14 5.03 17.30
N VAL A 170 4.28 4.33 17.36
CA VAL A 170 5.49 4.85 18.02
C VAL A 170 6.11 5.97 17.17
N ALA A 171 6.26 5.74 15.87
CA ALA A 171 6.83 6.72 14.95
C ALA A 171 5.99 8.00 14.86
N GLY A 172 4.67 7.87 14.98
CA GLY A 172 3.74 9.01 14.95
C GLY A 172 3.45 9.63 16.31
N GLY A 173 3.94 9.07 17.41
CA GLY A 173 3.62 9.53 18.77
C GLY A 173 2.14 9.37 19.12
N LEU A 174 1.47 8.35 18.58
CA LEU A 174 0.03 8.13 18.77
C LEU A 174 -0.24 6.94 19.70
N PRO A 175 -1.32 6.97 20.49
CA PRO A 175 -1.83 5.76 21.11
C PRO A 175 -2.46 4.85 20.05
N LYS A 176 -2.45 3.54 20.25
CA LYS A 176 -3.10 2.57 19.34
C LYS A 176 -4.61 2.82 19.19
N THR A 177 -5.21 3.52 20.15
CA THR A 177 -6.63 3.91 20.16
C THR A 177 -6.92 5.20 19.38
N ALA A 178 -5.91 5.81 18.74
CA ALA A 178 -6.13 6.96 17.87
C ALA A 178 -7.07 6.62 16.71
N THR A 179 -7.77 7.62 16.19
CA THR A 179 -8.70 7.45 15.06
C THR A 179 -7.95 7.08 13.77
N ALA A 180 -8.65 6.41 12.84
CA ALA A 180 -8.09 6.12 11.52
C ALA A 180 -7.69 7.39 10.76
N GLY A 181 -8.46 8.49 10.93
CA GLY A 181 -8.13 9.80 10.35
C GLY A 181 -6.82 10.37 10.87
N LEU A 182 -6.52 10.24 12.18
CA LEU A 182 -5.27 10.69 12.75
C LEU A 182 -4.08 9.82 12.28
N PHE A 183 -4.25 8.51 12.22
CA PHE A 183 -3.27 7.63 11.60
C PHE A 183 -3.07 7.93 10.11
N SER A 184 -4.13 8.32 9.38
CA SER A 184 -4.02 8.77 7.99
C SER A 184 -3.13 10.01 7.86
N PHE A 185 -3.26 10.99 8.77
CA PHE A 185 -2.37 12.14 8.82
C PHE A 185 -0.92 11.71 9.05
N VAL A 186 -0.67 10.84 10.03
CA VAL A 186 0.68 10.32 10.33
C VAL A 186 1.27 9.59 9.12
N LEU A 187 0.51 8.69 8.48
CA LEU A 187 0.95 7.93 7.31
C LEU A 187 1.26 8.84 6.10
N ASN A 188 0.52 9.93 5.91
CA ASN A 188 0.69 10.79 4.74
C ASN A 188 1.64 11.98 4.98
N ARG A 189 1.90 12.35 6.25
CA ARG A 189 2.69 13.52 6.61
C ARG A 189 3.65 13.30 7.79
N GLY A 190 3.19 12.63 8.85
CA GLY A 190 3.92 12.52 10.11
C GLY A 190 5.19 11.71 10.02
N VAL A 191 5.21 10.64 9.23
CA VAL A 191 6.40 9.79 9.05
C VAL A 191 7.37 10.31 7.98
N GLY A 192 6.99 11.34 7.22
CA GLY A 192 7.85 11.97 6.23
C GLY A 192 8.50 10.97 5.28
N PRO A 193 9.85 10.93 5.20
CA PRO A 193 10.57 10.05 4.28
C PRO A 193 10.44 8.55 4.63
N ALA A 194 9.89 8.21 5.79
CA ALA A 194 9.62 6.80 6.13
C ALA A 194 8.38 6.24 5.40
N LEU A 195 7.56 7.07 4.76
CA LEU A 195 6.58 6.60 3.78
C LEU A 195 7.31 6.24 2.48
N LEU A 196 7.44 4.95 2.19
CA LEU A 196 8.16 4.46 1.02
C LEU A 196 7.28 4.33 -0.22
N GLY A 197 5.99 4.06 -0.04
CA GLY A 197 5.04 3.92 -1.14
C GLY A 197 3.62 3.65 -0.69
N LYS A 198 2.71 3.81 -1.65
CA LYS A 198 1.28 3.49 -1.50
C LYS A 198 0.78 2.71 -2.71
N ALA A 199 -0.07 1.73 -2.46
CA ALA A 199 -0.84 1.03 -3.48
C ALA A 199 -2.33 1.10 -3.11
N SER A 200 -3.20 1.30 -4.08
CA SER A 200 -4.63 1.42 -3.81
C SER A 200 -5.50 0.89 -4.94
N PHE A 201 -6.68 0.44 -4.59
CA PHE A 201 -7.78 0.20 -5.53
C PHE A 201 -9.10 0.67 -4.91
N THR A 202 -10.13 0.79 -5.75
CA THR A 202 -11.47 1.21 -5.33
C THR A 202 -12.48 0.16 -5.74
N ALA A 203 -13.36 -0.23 -4.81
CA ALA A 203 -14.57 -0.97 -5.08
C ALA A 203 -15.78 -0.08 -4.82
N ARG A 204 -16.94 -0.43 -5.41
CA ARG A 204 -18.19 0.34 -5.30
C ARG A 204 -19.32 -0.52 -4.80
N PHE A 205 -20.23 0.11 -4.06
CA PHE A 205 -21.49 -0.50 -3.63
C PHE A 205 -22.57 0.58 -3.48
N GLY A 206 -23.79 0.26 -3.90
CA GLY A 206 -25.01 1.07 -3.73
C GLY A 206 -26.21 0.18 -3.54
N ARG A 207 -27.33 0.72 -3.02
CA ARG A 207 -28.58 0.00 -2.77
C ARG A 207 -29.82 0.85 -3.00
#